data_85a413da9375cc90128c916cc120fc6c
#
_entry.id   85a413da9375cc90128c916cc120fc6c
#
_cell.length_a   1.000
_cell.length_b   1.000
_cell.length_c   1.000
_cell.angle_alpha   90.00
_cell.angle_beta   90.00
_cell.angle_gamma   90.00
#
_symmetry.space_group_name_H-M   'P 1'
#
loop_
_entity.id
_entity.type
_entity.pdbx_description
1 polymer ?
#
loop_
_entity_poly.entity_id
_entity_poly.type
_entity_poly.pdbx_seq_one_letter_code
_entity_poly.pdbx_strand_id
1 'polypeptide(L)'
;MSGNNEQPCSPANPRKDVFLLTKPPHSHRARLCLQLIALSGNAVLYLAGDGVYNLLGEPPAALLRERIVACREDLQARGVQAEEIATVPVDFYELLIDDVMSEAARVYTF
;
A
#
# COMPACT_ATOMS: atom_id res chain seq x y z
N MET A 1 20.52 -26.11 -14.76
CA MET A 1 20.18 -25.99 -14.27
C MET A 1 19.95 -25.46 -13.81
N SER A 2 19.94 -25.53 -14.02
CA SER A 2 19.68 -25.17 -13.45
C SER A 2 19.35 -24.60 -13.03
N GLY A 3 19.57 -24.54 -13.22
CA GLY A 3 19.27 -24.11 -12.71
C GLY A 3 18.79 -23.48 -12.54
N ASN A 4 18.72 -23.47 -12.81
CA ASN A 4 18.22 -23.01 -12.45
C ASN A 4 17.75 -22.41 -12.14
N ASN A 5 17.93 -22.41 -12.43
CA ASN A 5 17.45 -22.00 -11.93
C ASN A 5 17.14 -21.26 -11.73
N GLU A 6 17.36 -21.07 -12.18
CA GLU A 6 16.94 -20.59 -11.86
C GLU A 6 16.23 -19.89 -11.62
N GLN A 7 16.06 -20.17 -11.87
CA GLN A 7 15.27 -19.50 -11.60
C GLN A 7 15.18 -18.54 -10.95
N PRO A 8 15.42 -18.07 -11.09
CA PRO A 8 15.73 -16.94 -10.44
C PRO A 8 14.67 -16.09 -10.10
N CYS A 9 14.12 -15.43 -10.75
CA CYS A 9 13.09 -14.67 -10.23
C CYS A 9 12.08 -15.61 -9.76
N SER A 10 12.44 -16.24 -8.73
CA SER A 10 11.56 -17.16 -8.14
C SER A 10 10.25 -16.50 -7.84
N PRO A 11 9.13 -17.09 -8.25
CA PRO A 11 7.84 -16.54 -7.87
C PRO A 11 7.62 -16.57 -6.38
N ALA A 12 8.38 -17.37 -5.67
CA ALA A 12 8.24 -17.44 -4.23
C ALA A 12 8.67 -16.16 -3.54
N ASN A 13 9.39 -15.28 -4.25
CA ASN A 13 9.84 -14.02 -3.68
C ASN A 13 9.64 -12.90 -4.69
N PRO A 14 8.40 -12.62 -5.05
CA PRO A 14 8.13 -11.60 -6.04
C PRO A 14 8.47 -10.21 -5.52
N ARG A 15 8.75 -9.31 -6.44
CA ARG A 15 8.97 -7.91 -6.09
C ARG A 15 7.68 -7.31 -5.54
N LYS A 16 7.82 -6.57 -4.46
CA LYS A 16 6.72 -5.88 -3.84
C LYS A 16 6.70 -4.43 -4.32
N ASP A 17 5.52 -3.93 -4.66
CA ASP A 17 5.33 -2.54 -5.02
C ASP A 17 4.68 -1.83 -3.84
N VAL A 18 5.43 -0.91 -3.22
CA VAL A 18 5.00 -0.17 -2.03
C VAL A 18 4.51 1.20 -2.47
N PHE A 19 3.24 1.49 -2.19
CA PHE A 19 2.63 2.77 -2.53
C PHE A 19 2.33 3.54 -1.25
N LEU A 20 2.80 4.78 -1.17
CA LEU A 20 2.45 5.67 -0.07
C LEU A 20 1.60 6.80 -0.64
N LEU A 21 0.37 6.92 -0.17
CA LEU A 21 -0.57 7.93 -0.64
C LEU A 21 -0.97 8.83 0.52
N THR A 22 -0.67 10.13 0.38
CA THR A 22 -1.00 11.12 1.40
C THR A 22 -2.02 12.15 0.91
N LYS A 23 -2.58 11.97 -0.29
CA LYS A 23 -3.48 12.92 -0.92
C LYS A 23 -4.92 12.43 -0.83
N PRO A 24 -5.89 13.34 -0.75
CA PRO A 24 -7.30 12.95 -0.62
C PRO A 24 -7.83 12.31 -1.88
N PRO A 25 -8.98 11.64 -1.78
CA PRO A 25 -9.60 11.02 -2.95
C PRO A 25 -9.96 12.06 -4.00
N HIS A 26 -10.01 11.62 -5.25
CA HIS A 26 -10.33 12.45 -6.41
C HIS A 26 -9.26 13.47 -6.76
N SER A 27 -8.18 13.56 -5.99
CA SER A 27 -7.03 14.33 -6.43
C SER A 27 -6.34 13.63 -7.58
N HIS A 28 -5.60 14.40 -8.37
CA HIS A 28 -4.88 13.83 -9.50
C HIS A 28 -3.91 12.74 -9.05
N ARG A 29 -3.20 12.99 -7.95
CA ARG A 29 -2.20 12.03 -7.48
C ARG A 29 -2.85 10.77 -6.91
N ALA A 30 -3.99 10.90 -6.24
CA ALA A 30 -4.69 9.73 -5.73
C ALA A 30 -5.19 8.86 -6.88
N ARG A 31 -5.73 9.48 -7.94
CA ARG A 31 -6.18 8.73 -9.10
C ARG A 31 -5.03 8.00 -9.77
N LEU A 32 -3.89 8.68 -9.93
CA LEU A 32 -2.71 8.06 -10.52
C LEU A 32 -2.22 6.88 -9.68
N CYS A 33 -2.19 7.06 -8.37
CA CYS A 33 -1.78 6.01 -7.44
C CYS A 33 -2.66 4.76 -7.62
N LEU A 34 -3.97 4.94 -7.63
CA LEU A 34 -4.89 3.81 -7.73
C LEU A 34 -4.80 3.14 -9.10
N GLN A 35 -4.55 3.91 -10.16
CA GLN A 35 -4.35 3.32 -11.47
C GLN A 35 -3.10 2.45 -11.52
N LEU A 36 -2.02 2.90 -10.90
CA LEU A 36 -0.79 2.12 -10.86
C LEU A 36 -0.95 0.86 -10.01
N ILE A 37 -1.70 0.96 -8.91
CA ILE A 37 -1.98 -0.21 -8.08
C ILE A 37 -2.72 -1.27 -8.90
N ALA A 38 -3.66 -0.85 -9.72
CA ALA A 38 -4.44 -1.78 -10.55
C ALA A 38 -3.56 -2.54 -11.53
N LEU A 39 -2.41 -1.97 -11.90
CA LEU A 39 -1.47 -2.62 -12.81
C LEU A 39 -0.43 -3.47 -12.09
N SER A 40 -0.34 -3.35 -10.79
CA SER A 40 0.67 -4.06 -10.00
C SER A 40 0.17 -5.45 -9.65
N GLY A 41 1.06 -6.42 -9.71
CA GLY A 41 0.73 -7.77 -9.30
C GLY A 41 1.01 -8.05 -7.83
N ASN A 42 1.64 -7.11 -7.12
CA ASN A 42 2.03 -7.33 -5.72
C ASN A 42 2.13 -6.01 -5.00
N ALA A 43 1.02 -5.28 -4.94
CA ALA A 43 0.98 -3.95 -4.35
C ALA A 43 0.61 -4.00 -2.88
N VAL A 44 1.20 -3.09 -2.09
CA VAL A 44 0.74 -2.77 -0.75
C VAL A 44 0.59 -1.25 -0.69
N LEU A 45 -0.52 -0.80 -0.10
CA LEU A 45 -0.86 0.62 -0.07
C LEU A 45 -0.82 1.11 1.37
N TYR A 46 0.02 2.11 1.61
CA TYR A 46 0.11 2.80 2.89
C TYR A 46 -0.58 4.15 2.77
N LEU A 47 -1.54 4.40 3.68
CA LEU A 47 -2.33 5.62 3.68
C LEU A 47 -2.01 6.44 4.93
N ALA A 48 -1.58 7.67 4.72
CA ALA A 48 -1.24 8.60 5.80
C ALA A 48 -1.77 9.98 5.43
N GLY A 49 -1.88 10.86 6.43
CA GLY A 49 -2.40 12.19 6.21
C GLY A 49 -3.79 12.13 5.58
N ASP A 50 -4.03 12.98 4.61
CA ASP A 50 -5.32 13.03 3.92
C ASP A 50 -5.56 11.80 3.06
N GLY A 51 -4.53 10.96 2.86
CA GLY A 51 -4.71 9.71 2.12
C GLY A 51 -5.71 8.78 2.77
N VAL A 52 -5.89 8.86 4.10
CA VAL A 52 -6.84 7.99 4.80
C VAL A 52 -8.28 8.25 4.37
N TYR A 53 -8.59 9.42 3.83
CA TYR A 53 -9.94 9.71 3.34
C TYR A 53 -10.31 8.81 2.14
N ASN A 54 -9.35 8.20 1.50
CA ASN A 54 -9.63 7.26 0.40
C ASN A 54 -10.37 6.02 0.88
N LEU A 55 -10.44 5.80 2.19
CA LEU A 55 -11.17 4.67 2.75
C LEU A 55 -12.65 4.98 3.02
N LEU A 56 -13.08 6.23 2.84
CA LEU A 56 -14.48 6.59 3.07
C LEU A 56 -15.39 6.13 1.94
N GLY A 57 -14.85 6.01 0.74
CA GLY A 57 -15.65 5.56 -0.39
C GLY A 57 -15.42 4.09 -0.65
N GLU A 58 -15.38 3.74 -1.93
CA GLU A 58 -15.09 2.37 -2.30
C GLU A 58 -13.59 2.12 -2.17
N PRO A 59 -13.19 1.11 -1.40
CA PRO A 59 -11.77 0.80 -1.31
C PRO A 59 -11.24 0.31 -2.65
N PRO A 60 -9.92 0.37 -2.86
CA PRO A 60 -9.34 -0.16 -4.09
C PRO A 60 -9.73 -1.63 -4.27
N ALA A 61 -10.48 -1.94 -5.29
CA ALA A 61 -10.98 -3.30 -5.51
C ALA A 61 -9.86 -4.30 -5.72
N ALA A 62 -8.68 -3.82 -6.13
CA ALA A 62 -7.55 -4.70 -6.40
C ALA A 62 -6.81 -5.14 -5.15
N LEU A 63 -7.15 -4.58 -3.98
CA LEU A 63 -6.39 -4.86 -2.76
C LEU A 63 -7.27 -5.44 -1.68
N LEU A 64 -6.77 -6.48 -1.04
CA LEU A 64 -7.39 -7.03 0.15
C LEU A 64 -7.03 -6.19 1.36
N ARG A 65 -7.78 -6.37 2.45
CA ARG A 65 -7.56 -5.64 3.69
C ARG A 65 -6.12 -5.71 4.17
N GLU A 66 -5.49 -6.87 3.99
CA GLU A 66 -4.10 -7.07 4.44
C GLU A 66 -3.09 -6.26 3.64
N ARG A 67 -3.50 -5.78 2.48
CA ARG A 67 -2.63 -5.01 1.60
C ARG A 67 -2.87 -3.51 1.70
N ILE A 68 -3.76 -3.08 2.59
CA ILE A 68 -4.03 -1.67 2.82
C ILE A 68 -3.69 -1.39 4.27
N VAL A 69 -2.71 -0.52 4.50
CA VAL A 69 -2.20 -0.20 5.83
C VAL A 69 -2.45 1.29 6.08
N ALA A 70 -3.22 1.62 7.11
CA ALA A 70 -3.61 3.01 7.38
C ALA A 70 -3.05 3.48 8.70
N CYS A 71 -2.64 4.73 8.75
CA CYS A 71 -2.09 5.35 9.96
C CYS A 71 -3.19 5.61 10.96
N ARG A 72 -3.08 5.00 12.15
CA ARG A 72 -4.10 5.10 13.18
C ARG A 72 -4.34 6.54 13.61
N GLU A 73 -3.26 7.29 13.85
CA GLU A 73 -3.37 8.67 14.32
C GLU A 73 -4.08 9.55 13.29
N ASP A 74 -3.76 9.33 12.02
CA ASP A 74 -4.38 10.12 10.96
C ASP A 74 -5.85 9.76 10.79
N LEU A 75 -6.21 8.49 10.96
CA LEU A 75 -7.61 8.09 10.95
C LEU A 75 -8.38 8.74 12.09
N GLN A 76 -7.82 8.70 13.29
CA GLN A 76 -8.47 9.27 14.48
C GLN A 76 -8.64 10.77 14.36
N ALA A 77 -7.61 11.45 13.86
CA ALA A 77 -7.66 12.90 13.72
C ALA A 77 -8.74 13.33 12.73
N ARG A 78 -9.13 12.46 11.80
CA ARG A 78 -10.08 12.80 10.74
C ARG A 78 -11.43 12.10 10.91
N GLY A 79 -11.60 11.34 11.99
CA GLY A 79 -12.85 10.65 12.25
C GLY A 79 -13.17 9.54 11.27
N VAL A 80 -12.17 8.93 10.69
CA VAL A 80 -12.36 7.83 9.73
C VAL A 80 -12.24 6.50 10.45
N GLN A 81 -13.22 5.63 10.27
CA GLN A 81 -13.20 4.27 10.82
C GLN A 81 -13.07 3.31 9.68
N ALA A 82 -11.99 2.52 9.70
CA ALA A 82 -11.64 1.70 8.54
C ALA A 82 -11.09 0.32 8.89
N GLU A 83 -11.29 -0.15 10.12
CA GLU A 83 -10.71 -1.41 10.55
C GLU A 83 -11.22 -2.60 9.75
N GLU A 84 -12.38 -2.47 9.13
CA GLU A 84 -12.95 -3.56 8.34
C GLU A 84 -12.35 -3.67 6.95
N ILE A 85 -11.78 -2.58 6.44
CA ILE A 85 -11.31 -2.54 5.06
C ILE A 85 -9.81 -2.29 4.95
N ALA A 86 -9.13 -2.02 6.06
CA ALA A 86 -7.70 -1.78 6.08
C ALA A 86 -7.11 -2.30 7.37
N THR A 87 -5.82 -2.59 7.34
CA THR A 87 -5.06 -2.91 8.53
C THR A 87 -4.64 -1.60 9.19
N VAL A 88 -4.87 -1.49 10.51
CA VAL A 88 -4.57 -0.27 11.26
C VAL A 88 -3.62 -0.63 12.40
N PRO A 89 -2.32 -0.72 12.11
CA PRO A 89 -1.34 -1.14 13.12
C PRO A 89 -0.98 0.00 14.06
N VAL A 90 -0.43 -0.34 15.21
CA VAL A 90 0.11 0.67 16.13
C VAL A 90 1.48 1.15 15.69
N ASP A 91 2.16 0.41 14.82
CA ASP A 91 3.52 0.68 14.40
C ASP A 91 3.58 0.98 12.90
N PHE A 92 2.69 1.83 12.42
CA PHE A 92 2.54 2.14 11.00
C PHE A 92 3.87 2.52 10.34
N TYR A 93 4.60 3.45 10.94
CA TYR A 93 5.81 3.97 10.30
C TYR A 93 6.95 2.95 10.33
N GLU A 94 6.99 2.11 11.35
CA GLU A 94 7.98 1.04 11.38
C GLU A 94 7.74 0.04 10.26
N LEU A 95 6.48 -0.34 10.04
CA LEU A 95 6.13 -1.23 8.95
C LEU A 95 6.44 -0.61 7.60
N LEU A 96 6.12 0.67 7.43
CA LEU A 96 6.40 1.37 6.20
C LEU A 96 7.89 1.40 5.90
N ILE A 97 8.69 1.73 6.90
CA ILE A 97 10.13 1.81 6.71
C ILE A 97 10.71 0.43 6.37
N ASP A 98 10.24 -0.61 7.05
CA ASP A 98 10.69 -1.96 6.75
C ASP A 98 10.40 -2.33 5.30
N ASP A 99 9.21 -2.02 4.82
CA ASP A 99 8.85 -2.31 3.43
C ASP A 99 9.67 -1.48 2.46
N VAL A 100 9.86 -0.19 2.74
CA VAL A 100 10.62 0.70 1.86
C VAL A 100 12.08 0.26 1.76
N MET A 101 12.64 -0.23 2.84
CA MET A 101 14.03 -0.64 2.88
C MET A 101 14.26 -2.06 2.37
N SER A 102 13.20 -2.77 2.03
CA SER A 102 13.32 -4.12 1.49
C SER A 102 14.02 -4.08 0.14
N GLU A 103 14.93 -5.01 -0.08
CA GLU A 103 15.70 -5.06 -1.33
C GLU A 103 14.82 -5.32 -2.54
N ALA A 104 13.71 -6.01 -2.34
CA ALA A 104 12.83 -6.39 -3.45
C ALA A 104 11.74 -5.36 -3.71
N ALA A 105 11.73 -4.24 -2.99
CA ALA A 105 10.63 -3.29 -3.09
C ALA A 105 10.88 -2.24 -4.17
N ARG A 106 9.81 -1.88 -4.88
CA ARG A 106 9.72 -0.61 -5.59
C ARG A 106 8.84 0.32 -4.77
N VAL A 107 9.23 1.58 -4.67
CA VAL A 107 8.53 2.52 -3.80
C VAL A 107 8.00 3.68 -4.63
N TYR A 108 6.71 3.96 -4.47
CA TYR A 108 6.03 5.05 -5.17
C TYR A 108 5.34 5.92 -4.13
N THR A 109 5.59 7.23 -4.17
CA THR A 109 4.97 8.16 -3.22
C THR A 109 4.12 9.18 -3.98
N PHE A 110 2.97 9.49 -3.38
CA PHE A 110 1.99 10.39 -3.98
C PHE A 110 1.47 11.41 -3.00
#